data_2ef3fcbcbe601d2286ffa6a39b291ae9
#
_entry.id   2ef3fcbcbe601d2286ffa6a39b291ae9
#
_cell.length_a   1.000
_cell.length_b   1.000
_cell.length_c   1.000
_cell.angle_alpha   90.00
_cell.angle_beta   90.00
_cell.angle_gamma   90.00
#
_symmetry.space_group_name_H-M   'P 1'
#
loop_
_entity.id
_entity.type
_entity.pdbx_description
1 polymer ?
#
loop_
_entity_poly.entity_id
_entity_poly.type
_entity_poly.pdbx_seq_one_letter_code
_entity_poly.pdbx_strand_id
1 'polypeptide(L)'
;MRREWLPSHWSRRRLPAPWWKCPIASGRSLGGRDWSHHSATSPATVRETLFVDGLRLARPVRSTDGRWVVSGWRADTFIVGSPEPRHDEVVSMSCRLHAATASLERPRFLAQPPVPPWAEVDVFVAADRAAWETVPLRIAKGVEQLETPTPDGRKSLELIAGLATLRKPVQSPDQLVHGDLFGTVLFSGSMAPGITDITPYWRPAAWAAAVAVVDAISWGGADEALVGRWEDLPEWPQMLLRAVMFRLAVHVLHPRSTADAFPGLARTSDIVRLLL
;
A
#
# COMPACT_ATOMS: atom_id res chain seq x y z
N MET A 1 -7.68 39.78 -13.03
CA MET A 1 -8.38 39.11 -14.15
C MET A 1 -7.46 38.08 -14.74
N ARG A 2 -7.80 36.84 -14.55
CA ARG A 2 -7.66 35.58 -15.33
C ARG A 2 -7.83 34.39 -14.37
N ARG A 3 -9.09 34.21 -13.93
CA ARG A 3 -9.61 32.89 -13.57
C ARG A 3 -10.22 32.36 -14.87
N GLU A 4 -9.90 31.14 -15.18
CA GLU A 4 -10.57 30.24 -16.11
C GLU A 4 -9.53 29.40 -16.81
N TRP A 5 -9.48 28.14 -16.31
CA TRP A 5 -9.20 26.89 -17.00
C TRP A 5 -8.99 25.79 -15.95
N LEU A 6 -10.11 25.43 -15.26
CA LEU A 6 -10.21 24.14 -14.60
C LEU A 6 -11.45 23.46 -15.22
N PRO A 7 -11.29 22.27 -15.83
CA PRO A 7 -12.46 21.51 -16.31
C PRO A 7 -13.36 21.20 -15.13
N SER A 8 -14.67 21.34 -15.33
CA SER A 8 -15.76 21.24 -14.36
C SER A 8 -15.97 19.84 -13.72
N HIS A 9 -15.04 18.92 -13.85
CA HIS A 9 -15.14 17.52 -13.37
C HIS A 9 -14.33 17.23 -12.11
N TRP A 10 -13.71 18.20 -11.51
CA TRP A 10 -13.00 18.04 -10.22
C TRP A 10 -14.00 18.09 -9.07
N SER A 11 -14.96 17.16 -9.03
CA SER A 11 -15.82 17.03 -7.87
C SER A 11 -15.02 16.44 -6.71
N ARG A 12 -14.82 17.25 -5.68
CA ARG A 12 -14.47 16.79 -4.33
C ARG A 12 -15.66 15.96 -3.81
N ARG A 13 -15.81 14.73 -4.23
CA ARG A 13 -16.74 13.84 -3.55
C ARG A 13 -16.11 13.44 -2.22
N ARG A 14 -16.64 14.00 -1.14
CA ARG A 14 -16.53 13.37 0.18
C ARG A 14 -17.31 12.07 0.10
N LEU A 15 -16.61 10.97 -0.17
CA LEU A 15 -17.16 9.67 0.18
C LEU A 15 -17.19 9.60 1.71
N PRO A 16 -18.21 8.99 2.34
CA PRO A 16 -18.13 8.66 3.76
C PRO A 16 -16.85 7.86 3.91
N ALA A 17 -15.91 8.41 4.66
CA ALA A 17 -14.58 7.84 4.75
C ALA A 17 -14.70 6.53 5.53
N PRO A 18 -14.40 5.39 4.93
CA PRO A 18 -13.96 4.28 5.73
C PRO A 18 -12.68 4.76 6.42
N TRP A 19 -12.60 4.52 7.68
CA TRP A 19 -11.57 4.90 8.64
C TRP A 19 -10.13 4.44 8.27
N TRP A 20 -9.95 3.65 7.23
CA TRP A 20 -8.68 3.18 6.68
C TRP A 20 -8.15 4.01 5.50
N LYS A 21 -8.75 5.14 5.17
CA LYS A 21 -8.17 6.03 4.15
C LYS A 21 -6.82 6.54 4.59
N CYS A 22 -5.79 5.87 4.09
CA CYS A 22 -4.46 6.42 4.03
C CYS A 22 -4.51 7.77 3.28
N PRO A 23 -4.00 8.87 3.86
CA PRO A 23 -4.10 10.21 3.26
C PRO A 23 -3.34 10.40 1.95
N ILE A 24 -2.63 9.39 1.47
CA ILE A 24 -1.91 9.39 0.19
C ILE A 24 -2.87 9.51 -1.00
N ALA A 25 -4.15 9.14 -0.85
CA ALA A 25 -5.15 9.27 -1.91
C ALA A 25 -5.64 10.71 -2.17
N SER A 26 -5.21 11.70 -1.41
CA SER A 26 -5.68 13.08 -1.52
C SER A 26 -4.66 14.06 -2.10
N GLY A 27 -3.81 13.68 -3.02
CA GLY A 27 -3.06 14.62 -3.87
C GLY A 27 -2.11 15.61 -3.17
N ARG A 28 -1.95 15.55 -1.87
CA ARG A 28 -0.94 16.28 -1.12
C ARG A 28 0.10 15.31 -0.60
N SER A 29 1.28 15.34 -1.18
CA SER A 29 2.48 14.91 -0.49
C SER A 29 2.58 15.72 0.82
N LEU A 30 2.30 15.11 1.96
CA LEU A 30 2.57 15.72 3.24
C LEU A 30 4.10 15.80 3.40
N GLY A 31 4.67 16.93 2.99
CA GLY A 31 6.07 17.29 3.29
C GLY A 31 7.15 16.47 2.60
N GLY A 32 6.80 15.56 1.72
CA GLY A 32 7.76 14.79 0.93
C GLY A 32 8.28 15.62 -0.23
N ARG A 33 9.58 15.90 -0.26
CA ARG A 33 10.20 16.35 -1.49
C ARG A 33 9.96 15.33 -2.57
N ASP A 34 9.60 15.85 -3.70
CA ASP A 34 9.36 15.21 -4.95
C ASP A 34 10.41 14.13 -5.29
N TRP A 35 10.02 12.88 -5.24
CA TRP A 35 10.80 11.75 -5.76
C TRP A 35 10.99 11.81 -7.27
N SER A 36 10.35 12.78 -7.95
CA SER A 36 10.28 12.87 -9.41
C SER A 36 11.45 13.60 -10.05
N HIS A 37 12.30 14.28 -9.29
CA HIS A 37 13.23 15.25 -9.90
C HIS A 37 14.46 14.65 -10.56
N HIS A 38 14.83 13.37 -10.37
CA HIS A 38 16.14 12.90 -10.85
C HIS A 38 16.22 11.49 -11.43
N SER A 39 15.12 10.85 -11.83
CA SER A 39 15.26 9.50 -12.41
C SER A 39 14.21 9.20 -13.48
N ALA A 40 14.66 8.64 -14.59
CA ALA A 40 13.85 8.05 -15.67
C ALA A 40 12.92 6.91 -15.17
N THR A 41 12.98 6.53 -13.89
CA THR A 41 12.25 5.45 -13.24
C THR A 41 11.44 5.93 -12.03
N SER A 42 10.76 7.07 -12.13
CA SER A 42 9.76 7.47 -11.12
C SER A 42 8.54 6.53 -11.18
N PRO A 43 7.75 6.40 -10.09
CA PRO A 43 6.49 5.64 -10.12
C PRO A 43 5.56 6.07 -11.27
N ALA A 44 5.61 7.34 -11.65
CA ALA A 44 4.86 7.87 -12.79
C ALA A 44 5.34 7.27 -14.12
N THR A 45 6.64 7.12 -14.32
CA THR A 45 7.19 6.51 -15.56
C THR A 45 6.75 5.06 -15.71
N VAL A 46 6.74 4.28 -14.63
CA VAL A 46 6.21 2.91 -14.66
C VAL A 46 4.74 2.91 -15.05
N ARG A 47 3.91 3.75 -14.43
CA ARG A 47 2.46 3.81 -14.71
C ARG A 47 2.15 4.36 -16.10
N GLU A 48 3.03 5.18 -16.68
CA GLU A 48 2.86 5.71 -18.03
C GLU A 48 2.83 4.59 -19.08
N THR A 49 3.70 3.61 -18.93
CA THR A 49 3.92 2.55 -19.94
C THR A 49 3.28 1.20 -19.56
N LEU A 50 2.99 0.97 -18.28
CA LEU A 50 2.45 -0.30 -17.82
C LEU A 50 1.07 -0.56 -18.40
N PHE A 51 0.93 -1.66 -19.13
CA PHE A 51 -0.33 -2.17 -19.62
C PHE A 51 -0.66 -3.49 -18.91
N VAL A 52 -1.90 -3.64 -18.47
CA VAL A 52 -2.37 -4.88 -17.81
C VAL A 52 -3.72 -5.23 -18.43
N ASP A 53 -3.79 -6.38 -19.07
CA ASP A 53 -5.04 -6.83 -19.67
C ASP A 53 -6.15 -6.98 -18.63
N GLY A 54 -7.34 -6.50 -18.96
CA GLY A 54 -8.50 -6.52 -18.09
C GLY A 54 -8.42 -5.56 -16.89
N LEU A 55 -7.45 -4.62 -16.86
CA LEU A 55 -7.36 -3.55 -15.86
C LEU A 55 -7.27 -2.17 -16.49
N ARG A 56 -7.92 -1.19 -15.88
CA ARG A 56 -7.75 0.23 -16.18
C ARG A 56 -6.79 0.84 -15.15
N LEU A 57 -5.72 1.46 -15.60
CA LEU A 57 -4.78 2.15 -14.73
C LEU A 57 -4.91 3.66 -14.90
N ALA A 58 -4.97 4.40 -13.80
CA ALA A 58 -4.85 5.85 -13.83
C ALA A 58 -3.47 6.22 -14.40
N ARG A 59 -3.46 6.99 -15.48
CA ARG A 59 -2.24 7.41 -16.16
C ARG A 59 -1.76 8.74 -15.62
N PRO A 60 -0.48 8.87 -15.31
CA PRO A 60 0.06 10.16 -14.93
C PRO A 60 0.01 11.12 -16.11
N VAL A 61 -0.29 12.38 -15.83
CA VAL A 61 -0.38 13.46 -16.82
C VAL A 61 0.78 14.41 -16.61
N ARG A 62 1.55 14.65 -17.69
CA ARG A 62 2.65 15.62 -17.65
C ARG A 62 2.13 17.05 -17.73
N SER A 63 2.81 17.95 -17.06
CA SER A 63 2.65 19.40 -17.28
C SER A 63 3.16 19.79 -18.67
N THR A 64 2.87 20.99 -19.10
CA THR A 64 3.28 21.52 -20.41
C THR A 64 4.81 21.58 -20.60
N ASP A 65 5.57 21.61 -19.49
CA ASP A 65 7.02 21.56 -19.48
C ASP A 65 7.58 20.13 -19.26
N GLY A 66 6.71 19.11 -19.33
CA GLY A 66 7.08 17.68 -19.30
C GLY A 66 7.25 17.09 -17.91
N ARG A 67 7.04 17.83 -16.82
CA ARG A 67 7.19 17.33 -15.45
C ARG A 67 5.95 16.56 -14.99
N TRP A 68 6.17 15.54 -14.11
CA TRP A 68 5.10 14.80 -13.45
C TRP A 68 4.54 15.52 -12.21
N VAL A 69 5.36 16.36 -11.59
CA VAL A 69 5.01 17.09 -10.37
C VAL A 69 5.35 18.56 -10.53
N VAL A 70 4.42 19.42 -10.19
CA VAL A 70 4.58 20.89 -10.19
C VAL A 70 4.13 21.42 -8.84
N SER A 71 5.04 22.06 -8.11
CA SER A 71 4.76 22.63 -6.77
C SER A 71 4.13 21.63 -5.80
N GLY A 72 4.55 20.35 -5.86
CA GLY A 72 4.02 19.28 -5.02
C GLY A 72 2.66 18.69 -5.47
N TRP A 73 2.16 19.10 -6.64
CA TRP A 73 0.94 18.56 -7.24
C TRP A 73 1.25 17.62 -8.39
N ARG A 74 0.54 16.52 -8.47
CA ARG A 74 0.51 15.62 -9.63
C ARG A 74 -0.91 15.51 -10.17
N ALA A 75 -1.03 15.20 -11.46
CA ALA A 75 -2.29 14.89 -12.11
C ALA A 75 -2.26 13.47 -12.66
N ASP A 76 -3.36 12.77 -12.50
CA ASP A 76 -3.59 11.45 -13.10
C ASP A 76 -4.94 11.46 -13.84
N THR A 77 -5.09 10.59 -14.85
CA THR A 77 -6.38 10.43 -15.52
C THR A 77 -7.43 9.91 -14.56
N PHE A 78 -8.65 10.39 -14.70
CA PHE A 78 -9.74 9.99 -13.84
C PHE A 78 -10.22 8.57 -14.15
N ILE A 79 -10.42 7.77 -13.11
CA ILE A 79 -11.02 6.43 -13.16
C ILE A 79 -12.45 6.50 -12.62
N VAL A 80 -13.42 6.20 -13.47
CA VAL A 80 -14.83 6.09 -13.06
C VAL A 80 -15.03 4.81 -12.24
N GLY A 81 -15.73 4.91 -11.11
CA GLY A 81 -16.10 3.78 -10.28
C GLY A 81 -16.07 4.09 -8.79
N SER A 82 -16.39 3.10 -8.01
CA SER A 82 -16.34 3.11 -6.55
C SER A 82 -15.76 1.81 -6.01
N PRO A 83 -15.17 1.81 -4.80
CA PRO A 83 -14.82 0.57 -4.13
C PRO A 83 -16.07 -0.28 -3.88
N GLU A 84 -15.97 -1.57 -4.13
CA GLU A 84 -17.03 -2.55 -3.87
C GLU A 84 -16.45 -3.73 -3.06
N PRO A 85 -17.27 -4.48 -2.28
CA PRO A 85 -16.80 -5.61 -1.47
C PRO A 85 -16.55 -6.88 -2.33
N ARG A 86 -15.82 -6.72 -3.43
CA ARG A 86 -15.45 -7.77 -4.39
C ARG A 86 -14.05 -8.27 -4.08
N HIS A 87 -13.87 -8.83 -2.88
CA HIS A 87 -12.55 -9.09 -2.30
C HIS A 87 -11.70 -10.05 -3.12
N ASP A 88 -12.25 -11.18 -3.59
CA ASP A 88 -11.53 -12.13 -4.45
C ASP A 88 -11.10 -11.49 -5.76
N GLU A 89 -11.90 -10.58 -6.30
CA GLU A 89 -11.50 -9.86 -7.52
C GLU A 89 -10.36 -8.88 -7.26
N VAL A 90 -10.33 -8.20 -6.11
CA VAL A 90 -9.20 -7.34 -5.73
C VAL A 90 -7.91 -8.17 -5.64
N VAL A 91 -7.97 -9.36 -5.04
CA VAL A 91 -6.80 -10.26 -4.97
C VAL A 91 -6.41 -10.76 -6.38
N SER A 92 -7.39 -11.12 -7.22
CA SER A 92 -7.13 -11.47 -8.62
C SER A 92 -6.48 -10.31 -9.39
N MET A 93 -6.90 -9.06 -9.14
CA MET A 93 -6.26 -7.86 -9.73
C MET A 93 -4.81 -7.73 -9.28
N SER A 94 -4.53 -8.00 -7.99
CA SER A 94 -3.15 -8.07 -7.49
C SER A 94 -2.31 -9.03 -8.32
N CYS A 95 -2.77 -10.27 -8.50
CA CYS A 95 -2.04 -11.27 -9.28
C CYS A 95 -1.79 -10.82 -10.72
N ARG A 96 -2.79 -10.25 -11.40
CA ARG A 96 -2.65 -9.77 -12.79
C ARG A 96 -1.69 -8.59 -12.89
N LEU A 97 -1.81 -7.61 -12.00
CA LEU A 97 -0.91 -6.46 -11.96
C LEU A 97 0.54 -6.91 -11.79
N HIS A 98 0.77 -7.82 -10.84
CA HIS A 98 2.12 -8.27 -10.52
C HIS A 98 2.69 -9.25 -11.54
N ALA A 99 1.88 -9.98 -12.28
CA ALA A 99 2.35 -10.71 -13.46
C ALA A 99 2.89 -9.75 -14.54
N ALA A 100 2.26 -8.60 -14.72
CA ALA A 100 2.71 -7.58 -15.70
C ALA A 100 3.95 -6.80 -15.23
N THR A 101 4.24 -6.75 -13.92
CA THR A 101 5.44 -6.07 -13.40
C THR A 101 6.62 -7.01 -13.14
N ALA A 102 6.45 -8.32 -13.32
CA ALA A 102 7.46 -9.33 -12.97
C ALA A 102 8.80 -9.18 -13.71
N SER A 103 8.76 -8.66 -14.95
CA SER A 103 9.96 -8.45 -15.76
C SER A 103 10.60 -7.07 -15.60
N LEU A 104 10.01 -6.19 -14.76
CA LEU A 104 10.55 -4.85 -14.57
C LEU A 104 11.80 -4.90 -13.69
N GLU A 105 12.84 -4.19 -14.11
CA GLU A 105 14.02 -3.98 -13.29
C GLU A 105 13.66 -3.19 -12.03
N ARG A 106 14.43 -3.42 -10.96
CA ARG A 106 14.24 -2.69 -9.71
C ARG A 106 14.42 -1.18 -9.93
N PRO A 107 13.37 -0.38 -9.74
CA PRO A 107 13.46 1.05 -9.88
C PRO A 107 14.48 1.65 -8.93
N ARG A 108 15.28 2.63 -9.38
CA ARG A 108 16.33 3.26 -8.56
C ARG A 108 15.80 3.84 -7.25
N PHE A 109 14.61 4.40 -7.26
CA PHE A 109 13.99 4.95 -6.05
C PHE A 109 13.63 3.89 -4.99
N LEU A 110 13.54 2.61 -5.37
CA LEU A 110 13.38 1.48 -4.45
C LEU A 110 14.70 0.76 -4.15
N ALA A 111 15.74 1.01 -4.93
CA ALA A 111 17.05 0.37 -4.74
C ALA A 111 17.92 1.10 -3.71
N GLN A 112 17.71 2.41 -3.56
CA GLN A 112 18.46 3.22 -2.61
C GLN A 112 17.69 3.27 -1.28
N PRO A 113 18.38 3.08 -0.13
CA PRO A 113 17.74 3.37 1.14
C PRO A 113 17.29 4.83 1.13
N PRO A 114 16.12 5.15 1.69
CA PRO A 114 15.67 6.52 1.80
C PRO A 114 16.77 7.33 2.51
N VAL A 115 17.13 8.46 1.90
CA VAL A 115 18.19 9.34 2.43
C VAL A 115 17.65 10.09 3.65
N PRO A 116 18.39 10.22 4.76
CA PRO A 116 18.00 11.06 5.87
C PRO A 116 17.62 12.49 5.41
N PRO A 117 16.59 13.12 5.98
CA PRO A 117 15.81 12.68 7.15
C PRO A 117 14.62 11.74 6.84
N TRP A 118 14.36 11.40 5.60
CA TRP A 118 13.16 10.68 5.17
C TRP A 118 13.09 9.24 5.66
N ALA A 119 14.23 8.55 5.70
CA ALA A 119 14.32 7.19 6.21
C ALA A 119 13.88 7.05 7.68
N GLU A 120 13.91 8.15 8.40
CA GLU A 120 13.65 8.20 9.84
C GLU A 120 12.21 8.58 10.16
N VAL A 121 11.45 9.07 9.17
CA VAL A 121 10.08 9.59 9.35
C VAL A 121 9.05 8.94 8.43
N ASP A 122 9.47 8.11 7.47
CA ASP A 122 8.54 7.41 6.60
C ASP A 122 7.96 6.17 7.29
N VAL A 123 6.72 6.32 7.74
CA VAL A 123 5.95 5.28 8.43
C VAL A 123 5.89 3.98 7.63
N PHE A 124 5.71 4.08 6.32
CA PHE A 124 5.52 2.91 5.46
C PHE A 124 6.82 2.17 5.21
N VAL A 125 7.93 2.89 5.04
CA VAL A 125 9.27 2.30 4.96
C VAL A 125 9.62 1.60 6.27
N ALA A 126 9.36 2.23 7.42
CA ALA A 126 9.61 1.65 8.73
C ALA A 126 8.75 0.39 8.95
N ALA A 127 7.48 0.43 8.55
CA ALA A 127 6.57 -0.71 8.66
C ALA A 127 6.97 -1.87 7.74
N ASP A 128 7.39 -1.59 6.51
CA ASP A 128 7.92 -2.60 5.59
C ASP A 128 9.16 -3.28 6.18
N ARG A 129 10.10 -2.51 6.69
CA ARG A 129 11.30 -3.06 7.36
C ARG A 129 10.95 -3.91 8.57
N ALA A 130 10.00 -3.51 9.40
CA ALA A 130 9.55 -4.29 10.55
C ALA A 130 8.95 -5.64 10.15
N ALA A 131 8.27 -5.70 9.00
CA ALA A 131 7.70 -6.94 8.48
C ALA A 131 8.74 -7.88 7.88
N TRP A 132 9.82 -7.36 7.29
CA TRP A 132 10.77 -8.13 6.49
C TRP A 132 12.15 -8.30 7.14
N GLU A 133 12.62 -7.33 7.89
CA GLU A 133 13.94 -7.32 8.49
C GLU A 133 13.91 -7.78 9.96
N THR A 134 15.05 -8.17 10.51
CA THR A 134 15.20 -8.52 11.93
C THR A 134 15.39 -7.28 12.82
N VAL A 135 15.22 -6.10 12.26
CA VAL A 135 15.43 -4.83 12.97
C VAL A 135 14.18 -4.48 13.79
N PRO A 136 14.33 -4.06 15.05
CA PRO A 136 13.21 -3.57 15.85
C PRO A 136 12.51 -2.40 15.16
N LEU A 137 11.18 -2.32 15.33
CA LEU A 137 10.41 -1.18 14.85
C LEU A 137 10.92 0.09 15.54
N ARG A 138 11.57 0.96 14.78
CA ARG A 138 12.07 2.26 15.25
C ARG A 138 11.66 3.33 14.30
N ILE A 139 11.11 4.42 14.84
CA ILE A 139 11.00 5.69 14.16
C ILE A 139 12.05 6.60 14.76
N ALA A 140 12.84 7.26 13.91
CA ALA A 140 13.81 8.30 14.23
C ALA A 140 14.86 8.00 15.31
N LYS A 141 16.10 8.38 15.04
CA LYS A 141 17.12 8.56 16.06
C LYS A 141 16.70 9.68 17.01
N GLY A 142 16.60 9.39 18.31
CA GLY A 142 16.33 10.39 19.33
C GLY A 142 14.96 10.31 20.01
N VAL A 143 14.06 9.46 19.54
CA VAL A 143 12.84 9.13 20.29
C VAL A 143 13.12 7.91 21.15
N GLU A 144 13.44 8.11 22.42
CA GLU A 144 13.75 7.05 23.37
C GLU A 144 12.54 6.16 23.69
N GLN A 145 11.33 6.70 23.51
CA GLN A 145 10.08 5.95 23.66
C GLN A 145 9.21 6.18 22.43
N LEU A 146 8.73 5.09 21.84
CA LEU A 146 7.75 5.13 20.78
C LEU A 146 6.40 5.56 21.37
N GLU A 147 6.07 6.84 21.27
CA GLU A 147 4.72 7.31 21.54
C GLU A 147 3.80 6.82 20.43
N THR A 148 2.88 5.95 20.78
CA THR A 148 1.91 5.43 19.82
C THR A 148 0.69 6.38 19.77
N PRO A 149 0.15 6.67 18.58
CA PRO A 149 -1.00 7.58 18.45
C PRO A 149 -2.28 7.01 19.05
N THR A 150 -2.31 5.72 19.37
CA THR A 150 -3.48 5.03 19.89
C THR A 150 -3.17 4.28 21.18
N PRO A 151 -4.17 4.07 22.07
CA PRO A 151 -4.01 3.28 23.29
C PRO A 151 -3.58 1.82 23.03
N ASP A 152 -3.89 1.29 21.84
CA ASP A 152 -3.60 -0.08 21.44
C ASP A 152 -2.21 -0.28 20.86
N GLY A 153 -1.43 0.79 20.71
CA GLY A 153 -0.09 0.73 20.14
C GLY A 153 0.83 -0.25 20.86
N ARG A 154 0.76 -0.33 22.20
CA ARG A 154 1.54 -1.31 22.96
C ARG A 154 1.15 -2.74 22.63
N LYS A 155 -0.15 -3.05 22.57
CA LYS A 155 -0.65 -4.38 22.18
C LYS A 155 -0.23 -4.74 20.76
N SER A 156 -0.25 -3.77 19.85
CA SER A 156 0.24 -3.96 18.48
C SER A 156 1.73 -4.30 18.44
N LEU A 157 2.56 -3.66 19.26
CA LEU A 157 3.99 -3.98 19.38
C LEU A 157 4.22 -5.39 19.95
N GLU A 158 3.44 -5.80 20.94
CA GLU A 158 3.48 -7.16 21.50
C GLU A 158 3.09 -8.20 20.44
N LEU A 159 2.05 -7.93 19.65
CA LEU A 159 1.66 -8.80 18.52
C LEU A 159 2.77 -8.88 17.48
N ILE A 160 3.36 -7.76 17.07
CA ILE A 160 4.49 -7.74 16.11
C ILE A 160 5.65 -8.57 16.64
N ALA A 161 6.02 -8.41 17.91
CA ALA A 161 7.11 -9.18 18.51
C ALA A 161 6.83 -10.68 18.51
N GLY A 162 5.61 -11.10 18.87
CA GLY A 162 5.20 -12.50 18.84
C GLY A 162 5.17 -13.07 17.41
N LEU A 163 4.66 -12.32 16.43
CA LEU A 163 4.63 -12.73 15.04
C LEU A 163 6.05 -12.82 14.44
N ALA A 164 6.95 -11.93 14.85
CA ALA A 164 8.32 -11.93 14.36
C ALA A 164 9.08 -13.23 14.66
N THR A 165 8.73 -13.93 15.74
CA THR A 165 9.33 -15.24 16.09
C THR A 165 8.91 -16.37 15.14
N LEU A 166 7.81 -16.18 14.40
CA LEU A 166 7.25 -17.16 13.46
C LEU A 166 7.74 -16.95 12.02
N ARG A 167 8.57 -15.96 11.77
CA ARG A 167 9.13 -15.69 10.44
C ARG A 167 10.10 -16.81 10.03
N LYS A 168 9.91 -17.29 8.81
CA LYS A 168 10.83 -18.20 8.13
C LYS A 168 11.44 -17.51 6.90
N PRO A 169 12.61 -17.91 6.43
CA PRO A 169 13.17 -17.42 5.17
C PRO A 169 12.16 -17.60 4.03
N VAL A 170 12.15 -16.65 3.09
CA VAL A 170 11.29 -16.64 1.91
C VAL A 170 12.20 -16.78 0.69
N GLN A 171 11.80 -17.62 -0.27
CA GLN A 171 12.54 -17.89 -1.50
C GLN A 171 11.93 -17.21 -2.73
N SER A 172 10.66 -16.79 -2.64
CA SER A 172 9.98 -16.09 -3.73
C SER A 172 10.74 -14.83 -4.13
N PRO A 173 10.95 -14.57 -5.43
CA PRO A 173 11.71 -13.41 -5.89
C PRO A 173 10.97 -12.11 -5.59
N ASP A 174 11.74 -11.09 -5.23
CA ASP A 174 11.26 -9.73 -5.13
C ASP A 174 11.02 -9.13 -6.52
N GLN A 175 9.97 -8.34 -6.64
CA GLN A 175 9.64 -7.56 -7.83
C GLN A 175 8.93 -6.26 -7.45
N LEU A 176 8.65 -5.41 -8.43
CA LEU A 176 7.81 -4.24 -8.22
C LEU A 176 6.37 -4.67 -7.91
N VAL A 177 5.87 -4.31 -6.73
CA VAL A 177 4.52 -4.61 -6.29
C VAL A 177 3.79 -3.37 -5.78
N HIS A 178 2.47 -3.44 -5.75
CA HIS A 178 1.59 -2.43 -5.16
C HIS A 178 1.14 -2.89 -3.77
N GLY A 179 1.67 -2.28 -2.73
CA GLY A 179 1.41 -2.67 -1.34
C GLY A 179 0.16 -2.07 -0.70
N ASP A 180 -0.78 -1.52 -1.48
CA ASP A 180 -1.99 -0.86 -0.93
C ASP A 180 -3.18 -0.92 -1.90
N LEU A 181 -3.47 -2.13 -2.39
CA LEU A 181 -4.51 -2.34 -3.42
C LEU A 181 -5.93 -2.17 -2.89
N PHE A 182 -6.20 -2.58 -1.66
CA PHE A 182 -7.56 -2.68 -1.10
C PHE A 182 -8.21 -1.29 -1.13
N GLY A 183 -8.13 -0.32 -1.33
CA GLY A 183 -8.90 0.93 -1.42
C GLY A 183 -8.63 1.70 -2.69
N THR A 184 -7.77 1.16 -3.54
CA THR A 184 -7.38 1.80 -4.80
C THR A 184 -8.04 1.17 -6.01
N VAL A 185 -8.69 0.01 -5.84
CA VAL A 185 -9.46 -0.66 -6.90
C VAL A 185 -10.88 -0.13 -6.94
N LEU A 186 -11.30 0.34 -8.11
CA LEU A 186 -12.63 0.87 -8.37
C LEU A 186 -13.37 0.00 -9.39
N PHE A 187 -14.64 -0.26 -9.11
CA PHE A 187 -15.55 -0.99 -9.97
C PHE A 187 -16.63 -0.05 -10.55
N SER A 188 -17.06 -0.31 -11.77
CA SER A 188 -18.10 0.48 -12.45
C SER A 188 -18.88 -0.39 -13.45
N GLY A 189 -19.97 -0.98 -13.01
CA GLY A 189 -20.81 -1.86 -13.83
C GLY A 189 -20.00 -3.00 -14.45
N SER A 190 -20.11 -3.18 -15.76
CA SER A 190 -19.39 -4.21 -16.54
C SER A 190 -17.99 -3.77 -17.01
N MET A 191 -17.56 -2.56 -16.69
CA MET A 191 -16.22 -2.09 -17.07
C MET A 191 -15.14 -2.87 -16.32
N ALA A 192 -13.98 -3.05 -16.97
CA ALA A 192 -12.81 -3.59 -16.29
C ALA A 192 -12.49 -2.78 -15.01
N PRO A 193 -12.08 -3.44 -13.92
CA PRO A 193 -11.71 -2.75 -12.69
C PRO A 193 -10.62 -1.70 -12.93
N GLY A 194 -10.65 -0.63 -12.18
CA GLY A 194 -9.71 0.48 -12.28
C GLY A 194 -8.81 0.60 -11.06
N ILE A 195 -7.51 0.79 -11.26
CA ILE A 195 -6.55 1.08 -10.20
C ILE A 195 -6.16 2.55 -10.27
N THR A 196 -6.40 3.28 -9.19
CA THR A 196 -6.23 4.74 -9.15
C THR A 196 -4.80 5.19 -8.90
N ASP A 197 -4.00 4.36 -8.24
CA ASP A 197 -2.60 4.67 -7.91
C ASP A 197 -1.80 3.37 -7.73
N ILE A 198 -0.48 3.48 -7.69
CA ILE A 198 0.43 2.38 -7.32
C ILE A 198 1.33 2.87 -6.19
N THR A 199 1.20 2.25 -5.03
CA THR A 199 2.11 2.43 -3.89
C THR A 199 3.21 1.38 -3.99
N PRO A 200 4.40 1.74 -4.50
CA PRO A 200 5.39 0.77 -4.93
C PRO A 200 6.23 0.22 -3.78
N TYR A 201 6.45 -1.11 -3.80
CA TYR A 201 7.41 -1.83 -2.97
C TYR A 201 8.22 -2.79 -3.83
N TRP A 202 9.35 -3.26 -3.29
CA TRP A 202 10.16 -4.31 -3.90
C TRP A 202 10.08 -5.55 -3.03
N ARG A 203 9.09 -6.41 -3.29
CA ARG A 203 8.72 -7.57 -2.47
C ARG A 203 8.12 -8.68 -3.35
N PRO A 204 8.00 -9.91 -2.86
CA PRO A 204 7.31 -10.96 -3.60
C PRO A 204 5.86 -10.58 -3.96
N ALA A 205 5.40 -10.96 -5.14
CA ALA A 205 4.03 -10.66 -5.62
C ALA A 205 2.93 -11.15 -4.68
N ALA A 206 3.11 -12.35 -4.11
CA ALA A 206 2.15 -12.94 -3.20
C ALA A 206 1.98 -12.12 -1.90
N TRP A 207 3.00 -11.35 -1.48
CA TRP A 207 2.85 -10.44 -0.34
C TRP A 207 1.85 -9.32 -0.61
N ALA A 208 1.84 -8.75 -1.79
CA ALA A 208 0.88 -7.69 -2.12
C ALA A 208 -0.57 -8.22 -2.17
N ALA A 209 -0.76 -9.46 -2.64
CA ALA A 209 -2.04 -10.17 -2.54
C ALA A 209 -2.43 -10.40 -1.06
N ALA A 210 -1.47 -10.82 -0.23
CA ALA A 210 -1.68 -11.02 1.20
C ALA A 210 -2.07 -9.72 1.93
N VAL A 211 -1.48 -8.58 1.57
CA VAL A 211 -1.89 -7.27 2.11
C VAL A 211 -3.35 -6.99 1.78
N ALA A 212 -3.79 -7.24 0.54
CA ALA A 212 -5.19 -7.05 0.16
C ALA A 212 -6.14 -7.97 0.94
N VAL A 213 -5.75 -9.22 1.20
CA VAL A 213 -6.53 -10.17 2.02
C VAL A 213 -6.59 -9.71 3.47
N VAL A 214 -5.47 -9.32 4.06
CA VAL A 214 -5.40 -8.80 5.44
C VAL A 214 -6.31 -7.59 5.59
N ASP A 215 -6.27 -6.65 4.66
CA ASP A 215 -7.10 -5.45 4.68
C ASP A 215 -8.60 -5.80 4.54
N ALA A 216 -8.94 -6.73 3.64
CA ALA A 216 -10.30 -7.17 3.42
C ALA A 216 -10.90 -7.82 4.67
N ILE A 217 -10.16 -8.68 5.37
CA ILE A 217 -10.60 -9.35 6.60
C ILE A 217 -10.62 -8.36 7.78
N SER A 218 -9.58 -7.56 7.92
CA SER A 218 -9.46 -6.64 9.06
C SER A 218 -10.53 -5.56 9.01
N TRP A 219 -10.86 -5.08 7.81
CA TRP A 219 -11.65 -3.84 7.65
C TRP A 219 -12.72 -3.88 6.57
N GLY A 220 -12.57 -4.77 5.59
CA GLY A 220 -13.48 -4.85 4.44
C GLY A 220 -14.73 -5.69 4.68
N GLY A 221 -14.84 -6.37 5.84
CA GLY A 221 -15.95 -7.26 6.13
C GLY A 221 -15.89 -8.60 5.38
N ALA A 222 -14.73 -8.96 4.83
CA ALA A 222 -14.53 -10.28 4.22
C ALA A 222 -14.62 -11.38 5.29
N ASP A 223 -15.11 -12.54 4.88
CA ASP A 223 -15.06 -13.75 5.72
C ASP A 223 -13.63 -14.30 5.82
N GLU A 224 -13.36 -15.06 6.87
CA GLU A 224 -12.04 -15.63 7.15
C GLU A 224 -11.61 -16.68 6.12
N ALA A 225 -12.56 -17.31 5.42
CA ALA A 225 -12.26 -18.28 4.37
C ALA A 225 -11.56 -17.64 3.16
N LEU A 226 -11.54 -16.32 3.06
CA LEU A 226 -10.76 -15.60 2.05
C LEU A 226 -9.28 -16.01 2.08
N VAL A 227 -8.73 -16.30 3.25
CA VAL A 227 -7.35 -16.76 3.40
C VAL A 227 -7.09 -18.07 2.68
N GLY A 228 -7.99 -19.05 2.85
CA GLY A 228 -7.86 -20.38 2.24
C GLY A 228 -8.10 -20.39 0.73
N ARG A 229 -8.88 -19.45 0.21
CA ARG A 229 -9.14 -19.37 -1.23
C ARG A 229 -7.91 -19.04 -2.08
N TRP A 230 -6.86 -18.52 -1.46
CA TRP A 230 -5.62 -18.13 -2.13
C TRP A 230 -4.39 -18.89 -1.64
N GLU A 231 -4.58 -20.03 -0.98
CA GLU A 231 -3.52 -20.84 -0.37
C GLU A 231 -2.48 -21.37 -1.38
N ASP A 232 -2.83 -21.47 -2.65
CA ASP A 232 -1.93 -21.86 -3.73
C ASP A 232 -0.87 -20.79 -4.08
N LEU A 233 -1.00 -19.58 -3.55
CA LEU A 233 0.02 -18.54 -3.78
C LEU A 233 1.33 -18.92 -3.08
N PRO A 234 2.50 -18.62 -3.69
CA PRO A 234 3.80 -19.02 -3.16
C PRO A 234 4.02 -18.52 -1.72
N GLU A 235 4.44 -19.46 -0.84
CA GLU A 235 4.80 -19.18 0.56
C GLU A 235 3.71 -18.42 1.34
N TRP A 236 2.46 -18.69 0.99
CA TRP A 236 1.29 -17.95 1.41
C TRP A 236 1.20 -17.64 2.91
N PRO A 237 1.40 -18.60 3.84
CA PRO A 237 1.39 -18.29 5.27
C PRO A 237 2.43 -17.26 5.68
N GLN A 238 3.62 -17.29 5.07
CA GLN A 238 4.67 -16.33 5.35
C GLN A 238 4.41 -14.95 4.72
N MET A 239 3.67 -14.88 3.61
CA MET A 239 3.22 -13.62 3.01
C MET A 239 2.14 -12.96 3.86
N LEU A 240 1.16 -13.73 4.34
CA LEU A 240 0.13 -13.26 5.28
C LEU A 240 0.74 -12.75 6.59
N LEU A 241 1.69 -13.49 7.16
CA LEU A 241 2.40 -13.08 8.37
C LEU A 241 3.03 -11.69 8.22
N ARG A 242 3.76 -11.49 7.11
CA ARG A 242 4.42 -10.19 6.84
C ARG A 242 3.42 -9.09 6.52
N ALA A 243 2.31 -9.41 5.88
CA ALA A 243 1.25 -8.44 5.60
C ALA A 243 0.59 -7.95 6.91
N VAL A 244 0.27 -8.85 7.83
CA VAL A 244 -0.25 -8.47 9.16
C VAL A 244 0.76 -7.66 9.95
N MET A 245 2.03 -8.08 10.00
CA MET A 245 3.09 -7.32 10.67
C MET A 245 3.25 -5.93 10.09
N PHE A 246 3.19 -5.79 8.77
CA PHE A 246 3.23 -4.50 8.07
C PHE A 246 2.08 -3.60 8.52
N ARG A 247 0.84 -4.09 8.51
CA ARG A 247 -0.34 -3.30 8.90
C ARG A 247 -0.36 -2.95 10.39
N LEU A 248 0.06 -3.86 11.26
CA LEU A 248 0.25 -3.56 12.69
C LEU A 248 1.30 -2.46 12.89
N ALA A 249 2.42 -2.53 12.18
CA ALA A 249 3.45 -1.51 12.24
C ALA A 249 2.96 -0.15 11.71
N VAL A 250 2.22 -0.13 10.60
CA VAL A 250 1.55 1.10 10.13
C VAL A 250 0.61 1.65 11.20
N HIS A 251 -0.19 0.79 11.85
CA HIS A 251 -1.10 1.21 12.92
C HIS A 251 -0.35 1.84 14.11
N VAL A 252 0.78 1.28 14.51
CA VAL A 252 1.63 1.82 15.59
C VAL A 252 2.21 3.19 15.22
N LEU A 253 2.64 3.35 13.97
CA LEU A 253 3.47 4.47 13.55
C LEU A 253 2.68 5.64 12.95
N HIS A 254 1.53 5.36 12.34
CA HIS A 254 0.84 6.36 11.53
C HIS A 254 0.06 7.35 12.41
N PRO A 255 0.34 8.68 12.33
CA PRO A 255 -0.24 9.68 13.23
C PRO A 255 -1.76 9.85 13.11
N ARG A 256 -2.37 9.32 12.05
CA ARG A 256 -3.83 9.32 11.85
C ARG A 256 -4.48 7.98 12.14
N SER A 257 -3.74 7.03 12.70
CA SER A 257 -4.31 5.76 13.10
C SER A 257 -5.31 5.97 14.24
N THR A 258 -6.38 5.19 14.23
CA THR A 258 -7.43 5.23 15.26
C THR A 258 -7.57 3.87 15.93
N ALA A 259 -8.07 3.85 17.17
CA ALA A 259 -8.26 2.62 17.93
C ALA A 259 -9.17 1.61 17.22
N ASP A 260 -10.09 2.07 16.36
CA ASP A 260 -11.01 1.20 15.62
C ASP A 260 -10.31 0.27 14.61
N ALA A 261 -9.06 0.56 14.25
CA ALA A 261 -8.29 -0.28 13.34
C ALA A 261 -7.76 -1.56 14.01
N PHE A 262 -7.49 -1.51 15.30
CA PHE A 262 -6.81 -2.58 16.03
C PHE A 262 -7.60 -3.89 16.14
N PRO A 263 -8.91 -3.91 16.48
CA PRO A 263 -9.66 -5.15 16.66
C PRO A 263 -9.64 -6.04 15.40
N GLY A 264 -9.76 -5.44 14.21
CA GLY A 264 -9.66 -6.17 12.94
C GLY A 264 -8.28 -6.78 12.73
N LEU A 265 -7.21 -6.02 12.99
CA LEU A 265 -5.84 -6.52 12.88
C LEU A 265 -5.53 -7.63 13.90
N ALA A 266 -6.00 -7.51 15.14
CA ALA A 266 -5.82 -8.53 16.15
C ALA A 266 -6.48 -9.85 15.73
N ARG A 267 -7.75 -9.80 15.29
CA ARG A 267 -8.46 -10.97 14.76
C ARG A 267 -7.72 -11.58 13.57
N THR A 268 -7.29 -10.78 12.61
CA THR A 268 -6.55 -11.29 11.45
C THR A 268 -5.22 -11.90 11.86
N SER A 269 -4.55 -11.37 12.88
CA SER A 269 -3.33 -11.95 13.45
C SER A 269 -3.55 -13.35 14.00
N ASP A 270 -4.68 -13.58 14.69
CA ASP A 270 -5.02 -14.88 15.24
C ASP A 270 -5.30 -15.89 14.12
N ILE A 271 -6.03 -15.49 13.08
CA ILE A 271 -6.28 -16.35 11.90
C ILE A 271 -4.95 -16.76 11.24
N VAL A 272 -4.06 -15.79 11.01
CA VAL A 272 -2.76 -16.05 10.36
C VAL A 272 -1.88 -16.97 11.20
N ARG A 273 -1.90 -16.84 12.53
CA ARG A 273 -1.15 -17.73 13.43
C ARG A 273 -1.53 -19.20 13.30
N LEU A 274 -2.79 -19.49 12.99
CA LEU A 274 -3.25 -20.88 12.81
C LEU A 274 -2.71 -21.56 11.55
N LEU A 275 -2.10 -20.80 10.63
CA LEU A 275 -1.54 -21.28 9.36
C LEU A 275 -0.02 -21.52 9.43
N LEU A 276 0.65 -21.12 10.51
CA LEU A 276 2.11 -21.11 10.63
C LEU A 276 2.65 -22.29 11.45
#